data_aed9bf974e66cf7d3e1b3ca74bffb143
#
_entry.id   aed9bf974e66cf7d3e1b3ca74bffb143
#
_cell.length_a   1.000
_cell.length_b   1.000
_cell.length_c   1.000
_cell.angle_alpha   90.00
_cell.angle_beta   90.00
_cell.angle_gamma   90.00
#
_symmetry.space_group_name_H-M   'P 1'
#
loop_
_entity.id
_entity.type
_entity.pdbx_description
1 polymer ?
#
loop_
_entity_poly.entity_id
_entity_poly.type
_entity_poly.pdbx_seq_one_letter_code
_entity_poly.pdbx_strand_id
1 'polypeptide(L)'
;MYKRQAQSASNPKRPQRETRLLKTLLWVHTTLWKVLFGFPADNLERSTESDRFDECAYCATLTADMITTNTPLFSRGMSVPKEMEQLSVEAYTAGIVEGALEGLGFPARVTAHTVSTDAYPDRTTILIKLDRSVMERETAMGGP
;
A
#
# COMPACT_ATOMS: atom_id res chain seq x y z
N MET A 1 9.62 30.08 -50.36
CA MET A 1 8.71 29.06 -49.79
C MET A 1 9.34 28.48 -48.51
N TYR A 2 9.04 29.03 -47.34
CA TYR A 2 9.52 28.51 -46.05
C TYR A 2 8.50 27.48 -45.54
N LYS A 3 8.89 26.18 -45.57
CA LYS A 3 8.13 25.14 -44.90
C LYS A 3 8.36 25.31 -43.39
N ARG A 4 7.37 25.80 -42.68
CA ARG A 4 7.28 25.69 -41.23
C ARG A 4 7.18 24.21 -40.88
N GLN A 5 8.26 23.62 -40.39
CA GLN A 5 8.21 22.38 -39.65
C GLN A 5 7.52 22.69 -38.32
N ALA A 6 6.29 22.25 -38.21
CA ALA A 6 5.60 22.21 -36.93
C ALA A 6 6.34 21.20 -36.03
N GLN A 7 7.20 21.70 -35.16
CA GLN A 7 7.67 20.93 -34.03
C GLN A 7 6.44 20.60 -33.17
N SER A 8 6.04 19.33 -33.22
CA SER A 8 5.09 18.81 -32.27
C SER A 8 5.78 18.87 -30.90
N ALA A 9 5.53 19.95 -30.17
CA ALA A 9 5.87 20.03 -28.76
C ALA A 9 5.19 18.83 -28.10
N SER A 10 5.99 17.86 -27.66
CA SER A 10 5.52 16.76 -26.82
C SER A 10 4.89 17.38 -25.59
N ASN A 11 3.57 17.40 -25.59
CA ASN A 11 2.78 17.84 -24.45
C ASN A 11 3.27 17.00 -23.25
N PRO A 12 3.81 17.61 -22.17
CA PRO A 12 4.23 16.85 -21.02
C PRO A 12 3.02 16.03 -20.60
N LYS A 13 3.14 14.71 -20.64
CA LYS A 13 2.07 13.78 -20.30
C LYS A 13 1.54 14.22 -18.94
N ARG A 14 0.32 14.73 -18.91
CA ARG A 14 -0.34 15.03 -17.64
C ARG A 14 -0.31 13.76 -16.81
N PRO A 15 0.07 13.84 -15.54
CA PRO A 15 0.06 12.67 -14.68
C PRO A 15 -1.34 12.07 -14.72
N GLN A 16 -1.44 10.85 -15.21
CA GLN A 16 -2.71 10.13 -15.29
C GLN A 16 -2.90 9.39 -13.97
N ARG A 17 -4.10 9.52 -13.42
CA ARG A 17 -4.50 8.76 -12.26
C ARG A 17 -4.59 7.28 -12.63
N GLU A 18 -3.97 6.42 -11.84
CA GLU A 18 -4.17 4.99 -11.97
C GLU A 18 -5.60 4.62 -11.58
N THR A 19 -6.24 3.85 -12.44
CA THR A 19 -7.63 3.41 -12.25
C THR A 19 -7.73 1.94 -11.84
N ARG A 20 -6.67 1.18 -12.04
CA ARG A 20 -6.61 -0.25 -11.73
C ARG A 20 -5.93 -0.48 -10.39
N LEU A 21 -6.53 -1.35 -9.58
CA LEU A 21 -6.06 -1.66 -8.24
C LEU A 21 -4.60 -2.14 -8.20
N LEU A 22 -4.26 -3.12 -9.04
CA LEU A 22 -2.90 -3.67 -9.05
C LEU A 22 -1.84 -2.61 -9.35
N LYS A 23 -2.10 -1.74 -10.30
CA LYS A 23 -1.17 -0.65 -10.65
C LYS A 23 -1.04 0.36 -9.50
N THR A 24 -2.13 0.64 -8.80
CA THR A 24 -2.13 1.52 -7.64
C THR A 24 -1.32 0.91 -6.49
N LEU A 25 -1.49 -0.37 -6.21
CA LEU A 25 -0.69 -1.06 -5.19
C LEU A 25 0.80 -1.12 -5.55
N LEU A 26 1.13 -1.38 -6.82
CA LEU A 26 2.52 -1.31 -7.30
C LEU A 26 3.09 0.10 -7.18
N TRP A 27 2.29 1.13 -7.44
CA TRP A 27 2.71 2.51 -7.26
C TRP A 27 2.98 2.83 -5.77
N VAL A 28 2.14 2.37 -4.85
CA VAL A 28 2.38 2.51 -3.41
C VAL A 28 3.67 1.81 -3.00
N HIS A 29 3.83 0.55 -3.41
CA HIS A 29 4.99 -0.27 -3.07
C HIS A 29 6.31 0.31 -3.59
N THR A 30 6.32 0.88 -4.78
CA THR A 30 7.55 1.38 -5.42
C THR A 30 7.70 2.88 -5.28
N THR A 31 6.78 3.65 -5.84
CA THR A 31 6.93 5.11 -5.98
C THR A 31 6.68 5.85 -4.68
N LEU A 32 5.54 5.56 -4.02
CA LEU A 32 5.22 6.21 -2.75
C LEU A 32 6.25 5.86 -1.69
N TRP A 33 6.62 4.58 -1.58
CA TRP A 33 7.62 4.10 -0.64
C TRP A 33 8.98 4.75 -0.86
N LYS A 34 9.41 4.84 -2.12
CA LYS A 34 10.66 5.51 -2.48
C LYS A 34 10.65 7.00 -2.16
N VAL A 35 9.53 7.68 -2.35
CA VAL A 35 9.40 9.11 -2.01
C VAL A 35 9.47 9.33 -0.50
N LEU A 36 8.86 8.45 0.29
CA LEU A 36 8.82 8.57 1.75
C LEU A 36 10.12 8.11 2.42
N PHE A 37 10.72 7.05 1.95
CA PHE A 37 11.81 6.34 2.64
C PHE A 37 13.12 6.27 1.83
N GLY A 38 13.12 6.66 0.57
CA GLY A 38 14.29 6.64 -0.31
C GLY A 38 14.52 5.32 -1.05
N PHE A 39 13.78 4.26 -0.73
CA PHE A 39 13.87 2.94 -1.36
C PHE A 39 12.47 2.31 -1.49
N PRO A 40 12.24 1.38 -2.43
CA PRO A 40 10.98 0.66 -2.51
C PRO A 40 10.82 -0.28 -1.32
N ALA A 41 9.59 -0.71 -1.03
CA ALA A 41 9.34 -1.74 -0.04
C ALA A 41 9.94 -3.10 -0.50
N ASP A 42 10.18 -4.01 0.44
CA ASP A 42 10.87 -5.27 0.12
C ASP A 42 9.95 -6.25 -0.61
N ASN A 43 8.68 -6.34 -0.20
CA ASN A 43 7.75 -7.29 -0.78
C ASN A 43 6.32 -6.76 -0.87
N LEU A 44 5.60 -7.20 -1.90
CA LEU A 44 4.17 -6.98 -2.07
C LEU A 44 3.51 -8.33 -2.35
N GLU A 45 2.66 -8.77 -1.44
CA GLU A 45 1.95 -10.05 -1.52
C GLU A 45 0.45 -9.85 -1.40
N ARG A 46 -0.30 -10.75 -2.00
CA ARG A 46 -1.74 -10.84 -1.79
C ARG A 46 -2.04 -12.09 -0.97
N SER A 47 -2.66 -11.90 0.18
CA SER A 47 -3.16 -13.02 0.96
C SER A 47 -4.45 -13.54 0.35
N THR A 48 -4.50 -14.84 0.11
CA THR A 48 -5.70 -15.58 -0.28
C THR A 48 -6.34 -16.26 0.93
N GLU A 49 -5.70 -16.20 2.09
CA GLU A 49 -6.24 -16.76 3.32
C GLU A 49 -7.29 -15.80 3.90
N SER A 50 -8.50 -16.30 4.03
CA SER A 50 -9.51 -15.70 4.89
C SER A 50 -8.99 -15.76 6.32
N ASP A 51 -8.55 -14.61 6.85
CA ASP A 51 -8.11 -14.51 8.23
C ASP A 51 -9.20 -15.03 9.18
N ARG A 52 -8.87 -16.12 9.88
CA ARG A 52 -9.71 -16.75 10.91
C ARG A 52 -9.88 -15.89 12.16
N PHE A 53 -9.47 -14.62 12.13
CA PHE A 53 -9.43 -13.78 13.32
C PHE A 53 -10.60 -12.80 13.47
N ASP A 54 -11.48 -12.68 12.52
CA ASP A 54 -12.69 -11.89 12.71
C ASP A 54 -13.93 -12.80 12.67
N GLU A 55 -14.56 -12.98 13.81
CA GLU A 55 -15.84 -13.68 14.04
C GLU A 55 -17.04 -13.08 13.27
N CYS A 56 -16.79 -12.22 12.30
CA CYS A 56 -17.82 -11.68 11.43
C CYS A 56 -17.91 -12.52 10.16
N ALA A 57 -18.92 -13.39 10.09
CA ALA A 57 -19.25 -14.19 8.91
C ALA A 57 -19.43 -13.38 7.62
N TYR A 58 -19.40 -12.06 7.71
CA TYR A 58 -19.48 -11.10 6.60
C TYR A 58 -18.12 -10.69 6.01
N CYS A 59 -17.02 -10.98 6.71
CA CYS A 59 -15.64 -10.67 6.29
C CYS A 59 -14.97 -11.78 5.47
N ALA A 60 -15.63 -12.89 5.22
CA ALA A 60 -15.03 -14.12 4.68
C ALA A 60 -14.53 -14.06 3.23
N THR A 61 -14.54 -12.90 2.58
CA THR A 61 -14.15 -12.76 1.16
C THR A 61 -13.27 -11.55 0.86
N LEU A 62 -12.73 -10.89 1.87
CA LEU A 62 -11.84 -9.74 1.64
C LEU A 62 -10.40 -10.23 1.50
N THR A 63 -9.91 -10.25 0.28
CA THR A 63 -8.47 -10.41 0.01
C THR A 63 -7.72 -9.24 0.62
N ALA A 64 -6.71 -9.52 1.44
CA ALA A 64 -5.82 -8.53 1.99
C ALA A 64 -4.53 -8.47 1.17
N ASP A 65 -4.09 -7.27 0.83
CA ASP A 65 -2.78 -7.05 0.24
C ASP A 65 -1.79 -6.63 1.33
N MET A 66 -0.57 -7.16 1.27
CA MET A 66 0.46 -6.95 2.27
C MET A 66 1.71 -6.34 1.65
N ILE A 67 2.16 -5.23 2.22
CA ILE A 67 3.45 -4.63 1.91
C ILE A 67 4.38 -4.88 3.09
N THR A 68 5.49 -5.55 2.84
CA THR A 68 6.48 -5.87 3.87
C THR A 68 7.73 -5.02 3.71
N THR A 69 8.22 -4.49 4.82
CA THR A 69 9.53 -3.85 4.90
C THR A 69 10.36 -4.49 6.01
N ASN A 70 11.59 -4.88 5.67
CA ASN A 70 12.50 -5.55 6.60
C ASN A 70 13.17 -4.56 7.55
N THR A 71 13.33 -3.33 7.13
CA THR A 71 13.99 -2.28 7.89
C THR A 71 13.14 -1.01 7.94
N PRO A 72 12.05 -1.03 8.74
CA PRO A 72 11.16 0.12 8.85
C PRO A 72 11.90 1.33 9.43
N LEU A 73 11.65 2.51 8.85
CA LEU A 73 12.43 3.70 9.17
C LEU A 73 12.08 4.28 10.54
N PHE A 74 10.80 4.32 10.88
CA PHE A 74 10.33 4.94 12.13
C PHE A 74 10.69 4.11 13.36
N SER A 75 10.75 2.80 13.25
CA SER A 75 11.14 1.91 14.36
C SER A 75 12.61 2.02 14.76
N ARG A 76 13.48 2.50 13.88
CA ARG A 76 14.92 2.53 14.08
C ARG A 76 15.41 3.38 15.24
N GLY A 77 14.69 4.38 15.62
CA GLY A 77 15.12 5.34 16.66
C GLY A 77 14.15 5.44 17.82
N MET A 78 13.10 4.62 17.82
CA MET A 78 12.05 4.69 18.82
C MET A 78 12.03 3.43 19.66
N SER A 79 12.07 3.60 20.98
CA SER A 79 11.83 2.53 21.92
C SER A 79 10.43 2.68 22.50
N VAL A 80 9.62 1.63 22.36
CA VAL A 80 8.26 1.59 22.92
C VAL A 80 8.33 1.10 24.36
N PRO A 81 7.75 1.81 25.34
CA PRO A 81 7.64 1.34 26.71
C PRO A 81 6.89 -0.01 26.78
N LYS A 82 7.26 -0.87 27.70
CA LYS A 82 6.62 -2.19 27.88
C LYS A 82 5.11 -2.11 28.11
N GLU A 83 4.65 -1.01 28.70
CA GLU A 83 3.21 -0.74 28.96
C GLU A 83 2.42 -0.47 27.67
N MET A 84 3.12 -0.12 26.57
CA MET A 84 2.55 0.22 25.27
C MET A 84 3.01 -0.77 24.17
N GLU A 85 3.37 -1.97 24.53
CA GLU A 85 3.94 -3.00 23.64
C GLU A 85 3.04 -3.31 22.43
N GLN A 86 1.73 -3.06 22.54
CA GLN A 86 0.77 -3.23 21.46
C GLN A 86 0.79 -2.07 20.45
N LEU A 87 1.47 -0.97 20.76
CA LEU A 87 1.56 0.18 19.87
C LEU A 87 2.64 -0.05 18.82
N SER A 88 2.23 -0.26 17.58
CA SER A 88 3.17 -0.24 16.46
C SER A 88 3.49 1.20 16.07
N VAL A 89 4.77 1.58 16.14
CA VAL A 89 5.25 2.89 15.65
C VAL A 89 4.95 3.04 14.15
N GLU A 90 4.97 1.95 13.42
CA GLU A 90 4.67 1.90 11.98
C GLU A 90 3.18 2.08 11.66
N ALA A 91 2.30 2.22 12.66
CA ALA A 91 0.93 2.66 12.46
C ALA A 91 0.87 4.03 11.76
N TYR A 92 1.89 4.86 11.93
CA TYR A 92 2.04 6.12 11.20
C TYR A 92 2.20 5.88 9.69
N THR A 93 3.05 4.95 9.30
CA THR A 93 3.21 4.51 7.91
C THR A 93 1.91 3.96 7.34
N ALA A 94 1.20 3.15 8.12
CA ALA A 94 -0.11 2.62 7.73
C ALA A 94 -1.12 3.74 7.45
N GLY A 95 -1.15 4.78 8.30
CA GLY A 95 -2.00 5.95 8.11
C GLY A 95 -1.68 6.74 6.84
N ILE A 96 -0.40 6.88 6.49
CA ILE A 96 0.02 7.53 5.24
C ILE A 96 -0.46 6.72 4.03
N VAL A 97 -0.31 5.41 4.05
CA VAL A 97 -0.77 4.52 2.97
C VAL A 97 -2.29 4.58 2.83
N GLU A 98 -3.02 4.52 3.94
CA GLU A 98 -4.49 4.63 3.96
C GLU A 98 -4.95 5.95 3.34
N GLY A 99 -4.38 7.07 3.75
CA GLY A 99 -4.71 8.39 3.20
C GLY A 99 -4.38 8.51 1.72
N ALA A 100 -3.27 7.94 1.26
CA ALA A 100 -2.90 7.93 -0.15
C ALA A 100 -3.88 7.10 -1.00
N LEU A 101 -4.26 5.92 -0.52
CA LEU A 101 -5.23 5.06 -1.20
C LEU A 101 -6.62 5.71 -1.25
N GLU A 102 -7.08 6.29 -0.17
CA GLU A 102 -8.35 7.02 -0.12
C GLU A 102 -8.36 8.19 -1.10
N GLY A 103 -7.30 8.99 -1.12
CA GLY A 103 -7.13 10.10 -2.06
C GLY A 103 -7.12 9.67 -3.53
N LEU A 104 -6.64 8.47 -3.83
CA LEU A 104 -6.68 7.87 -5.16
C LEU A 104 -8.02 7.23 -5.51
N GLY A 105 -8.96 7.14 -4.56
CA GLY A 105 -10.27 6.53 -4.72
C GLY A 105 -10.28 5.02 -4.55
N PHE A 106 -9.35 4.50 -3.74
CA PHE A 106 -9.30 3.11 -3.30
C PHE A 106 -9.43 3.06 -1.78
N PRO A 107 -10.61 3.33 -1.21
CA PRO A 107 -10.80 3.30 0.22
C PRO A 107 -10.40 1.93 0.77
N ALA A 108 -9.58 1.95 1.79
CA ALA A 108 -9.04 0.76 2.43
C ALA A 108 -8.83 1.02 3.92
N ARG A 109 -8.83 -0.01 4.72
CA ARG A 109 -8.34 0.02 6.08
C ARG A 109 -6.92 -0.53 6.11
N VAL A 110 -5.99 0.25 6.61
CA VAL A 110 -4.57 -0.12 6.63
C VAL A 110 -4.09 -0.23 8.07
N THR A 111 -3.43 -1.32 8.38
CA THR A 111 -2.85 -1.59 9.71
C THR A 111 -1.41 -2.04 9.58
N ALA A 112 -0.60 -1.75 10.60
CA ALA A 112 0.78 -2.17 10.66
C ALA A 112 0.95 -3.25 11.72
N HIS A 113 1.68 -4.31 11.36
CA HIS A 113 1.98 -5.44 12.24
C HIS A 113 3.47 -5.74 12.22
N THR A 114 4.07 -5.86 13.39
CA THR A 114 5.46 -6.29 13.49
C THR A 114 5.51 -7.81 13.38
N VAL A 115 6.23 -8.30 12.39
CA VAL A 115 6.44 -9.73 12.13
C VAL A 115 7.93 -10.00 12.15
N SER A 116 8.47 -10.14 13.35
CA SER A 116 9.91 -10.35 13.57
C SER A 116 10.39 -11.66 12.95
N THR A 117 11.58 -11.62 12.36
CA THR A 117 12.31 -12.80 11.93
C THR A 117 13.72 -12.76 12.53
N ASP A 118 14.41 -13.89 12.57
CA ASP A 118 15.78 -13.96 13.13
C ASP A 118 16.75 -12.99 12.43
N ALA A 119 16.56 -12.78 11.11
CA ALA A 119 17.38 -11.86 10.33
C ALA A 119 16.93 -10.39 10.46
N TYR A 120 15.63 -10.17 10.69
CA TYR A 120 15.03 -8.84 10.73
C TYR A 120 14.04 -8.74 11.90
N PRO A 121 14.52 -8.37 13.10
CA PRO A 121 13.68 -8.30 14.30
C PRO A 121 12.59 -7.21 14.22
N ASP A 122 12.84 -6.14 13.46
CA ASP A 122 11.91 -5.01 13.31
C ASP A 122 11.05 -5.10 12.04
N ARG A 123 11.09 -6.25 11.35
CA ARG A 123 10.30 -6.44 10.12
C ARG A 123 8.83 -6.13 10.37
N THR A 124 8.28 -5.27 9.53
CA THR A 124 6.91 -4.83 9.62
C THR A 124 6.14 -5.14 8.35
N THR A 125 4.92 -5.62 8.51
CA THR A 125 3.97 -5.86 7.43
C THR A 125 2.84 -4.86 7.54
N ILE A 126 2.60 -4.12 6.47
CA ILE A 126 1.46 -3.22 6.30
C ILE A 126 0.34 -4.00 5.62
N LEU A 127 -0.73 -4.23 6.34
CA LEU A 127 -1.89 -4.97 5.87
C LEU A 127 -2.93 -3.99 5.30
N ILE A 128 -3.29 -4.17 4.05
CA ILE A 128 -4.25 -3.34 3.32
C ILE A 128 -5.52 -4.15 3.09
N LYS A 129 -6.59 -3.80 3.81
CA LYS A 129 -7.94 -4.37 3.60
C LYS A 129 -8.77 -3.37 2.79
N LEU A 130 -8.98 -3.69 1.52
CA LEU A 130 -9.74 -2.83 0.61
C LEU A 130 -11.23 -2.88 0.92
N ASP A 131 -11.90 -1.75 0.73
CA ASP A 131 -13.35 -1.67 0.84
C ASP A 131 -14.01 -2.54 -0.26
N ARG A 132 -15.18 -3.07 0.07
CA ARG A 132 -15.96 -3.90 -0.86
C ARG A 132 -16.27 -3.19 -2.17
N SER A 133 -16.53 -1.90 -2.13
CA SER A 133 -16.80 -1.09 -3.33
C SER A 133 -15.64 -1.09 -4.32
N VAL A 134 -14.39 -1.17 -3.83
CA VAL A 134 -13.19 -1.28 -4.67
C VAL A 134 -13.16 -2.63 -5.39
N MET A 135 -13.46 -3.70 -4.68
CA MET A 135 -13.46 -5.06 -5.25
C MET A 135 -14.58 -5.24 -6.28
N GLU A 136 -15.76 -4.71 -6.01
CA GLU A 136 -16.88 -4.71 -6.94
C GLU A 136 -16.55 -3.93 -8.23
N ARG A 137 -15.90 -2.78 -8.09
CA ARG A 137 -15.44 -1.98 -9.24
C ARG A 137 -14.38 -2.71 -10.07
N GLU A 138 -13.39 -3.35 -9.43
CA GLU A 138 -12.39 -4.14 -10.15
C GLU A 138 -13.02 -5.30 -10.91
N THR A 139 -13.96 -6.01 -10.30
CA THR A 139 -14.70 -7.10 -10.94
C THR A 139 -15.48 -6.59 -12.15
N ALA A 140 -16.16 -5.46 -12.02
CA ALA A 140 -16.91 -4.83 -13.12
C ALA A 140 -16.02 -4.37 -14.29
N MET A 141 -14.76 -4.02 -14.02
CA MET A 141 -13.77 -3.65 -15.03
C MET A 141 -13.03 -4.83 -15.67
N GLY A 142 -13.47 -6.05 -15.41
CA GLY A 142 -12.95 -7.26 -16.05
C GLY A 142 -11.91 -8.02 -15.20
N GLY A 143 -11.92 -7.84 -13.87
CA GLY A 143 -11.13 -8.61 -12.91
C GLY A 143 -9.61 -8.67 -13.15
N PRO A 144 -8.89 -9.22 -12.21
CA PRO A 144 -7.49 -9.56 -12.47
C PRO A 144 -7.37 -10.76 -13.40
#